data_70edde953d6a2742dbf4d69a8c8f95e7
#
_entry.id   70edde953d6a2742dbf4d69a8c8f95e7
#
_cell.length_a   1.000
_cell.length_b   1.000
_cell.length_c   1.000
_cell.angle_alpha   90.00
_cell.angle_beta   90.00
_cell.angle_gamma   90.00
#
_symmetry.space_group_name_H-M   'P 1'
#
loop_
_entity.id
_entity.type
_entity.pdbx_description
1 polymer ?
#
loop_
_entity_poly.entity_id
_entity_poly.type
_entity_poly.pdbx_seq_one_letter_code
_entity_poly.pdbx_strand_id
1 'polypeptide(L)'
;MDVTFGSAALANLCSSEARLAQRWDPDVAKIVGRRLFDLAASTAASLERIPGARVTDNGADEITITFAESIVIHGVLNSKEARERGPLADVDHIVITNLDVQKGGRG
;
A
#
# COMPACT_ATOMS: atom_id res chain seq x y z
N MET A 1 7.77 7.79 0.98
CA MET A 1 7.39 7.74 -0.45
C MET A 1 6.00 8.29 -0.63
N ASP A 2 5.71 8.79 -1.78
CA ASP A 2 4.37 9.26 -2.09
C ASP A 2 3.44 8.09 -2.35
N VAL A 3 2.29 8.08 -1.69
CA VAL A 3 1.30 7.01 -1.85
C VAL A 3 0.06 7.61 -2.50
N THR A 4 -0.31 7.07 -3.65
CA THR A 4 -1.55 7.45 -4.32
C THR A 4 -2.35 6.20 -4.62
N PHE A 5 -3.57 6.37 -5.12
CA PHE A 5 -4.48 5.26 -5.36
C PHE A 5 -4.91 5.23 -6.82
N GLY A 6 -5.01 4.03 -7.35
CA GLY A 6 -5.35 3.83 -8.75
C GLY A 6 -6.81 4.05 -9.09
N SER A 7 -7.66 4.23 -8.10
CA SER A 7 -9.08 4.49 -8.33
C SER A 7 -9.63 5.41 -7.25
N ALA A 8 -10.70 6.12 -7.60
CA ALA A 8 -11.39 6.97 -6.64
C ALA A 8 -12.00 6.15 -5.50
N ALA A 9 -12.45 4.95 -5.80
CA ALA A 9 -13.04 4.06 -4.79
C ALA A 9 -12.02 3.71 -3.71
N LEU A 10 -10.78 3.36 -4.13
CA LEU A 10 -9.71 3.07 -3.18
C LEU A 10 -9.32 4.30 -2.38
N ALA A 11 -9.19 5.44 -3.06
CA ALA A 11 -8.84 6.68 -2.37
C ALA A 11 -9.88 7.04 -1.32
N ASN A 12 -11.15 6.89 -1.64
CA ASN A 12 -12.23 7.15 -0.69
C ASN A 12 -12.21 6.16 0.48
N LEU A 13 -12.01 4.89 0.19
CA LEU A 13 -11.95 3.87 1.23
C LEU A 13 -10.82 4.16 2.23
N CYS A 14 -9.66 4.53 1.72
CA CYS A 14 -8.49 4.77 2.56
C CYS A 14 -8.42 6.18 3.13
N SER A 15 -9.41 7.02 2.85
CA SER A 15 -9.40 8.42 3.30
C SER A 15 -9.74 8.58 4.78
N SER A 16 -10.34 7.58 5.41
CA SER A 16 -10.66 7.67 6.82
C SER A 16 -10.72 6.29 7.45
N GLU A 17 -10.40 6.26 8.75
CA GLU A 17 -10.48 5.03 9.52
C GLU A 17 -11.93 4.54 9.60
N ALA A 18 -12.88 5.45 9.64
CA ALA A 18 -14.29 5.08 9.68
C ALA A 18 -14.72 4.29 8.46
N ARG A 19 -14.26 4.69 7.27
CA ARG A 19 -14.57 3.97 6.05
C ARG A 19 -13.92 2.59 6.01
N LEU A 20 -12.68 2.51 6.48
CA LEU A 20 -11.98 1.24 6.59
C LEU A 20 -12.71 0.31 7.57
N ALA A 21 -13.19 0.86 8.69
CA ALA A 21 -13.91 0.09 9.69
C ALA A 21 -15.24 -0.45 9.15
N GLN A 22 -15.89 0.30 8.28
CA GLN A 22 -17.11 -0.16 7.63
C GLN A 22 -16.83 -1.30 6.65
N ARG A 23 -15.68 -1.26 6.00
CA ARG A 23 -15.32 -2.28 5.01
C ARG A 23 -14.89 -3.58 5.67
N TRP A 24 -14.16 -3.50 6.76
CA TRP A 24 -13.64 -4.67 7.48
C TRP A 24 -14.15 -4.66 8.94
N ASP A 25 -13.39 -4.06 9.83
CA ASP A 25 -13.80 -3.83 11.22
C ASP A 25 -12.85 -2.80 11.85
N PRO A 26 -13.15 -2.27 13.04
CA PRO A 26 -12.31 -1.23 13.63
C PRO A 26 -10.87 -1.64 13.90
N ASP A 27 -10.63 -2.88 14.30
CA ASP A 27 -9.27 -3.34 14.57
C ASP A 27 -8.47 -3.45 13.28
N VAL A 28 -9.07 -4.00 12.24
CA VAL A 28 -8.44 -4.10 10.92
C VAL A 28 -8.19 -2.71 10.36
N ALA A 29 -9.14 -1.79 10.54
CA ALA A 29 -9.00 -0.42 10.05
C ALA A 29 -7.76 0.25 10.62
N LYS A 30 -7.50 0.07 11.91
CA LYS A 30 -6.31 0.63 12.54
C LYS A 30 -5.04 0.06 11.96
N ILE A 31 -5.02 -1.24 11.72
CA ILE A 31 -3.83 -1.92 11.16
C ILE A 31 -3.59 -1.46 9.74
N VAL A 32 -4.64 -1.39 8.92
CA VAL A 32 -4.52 -0.92 7.54
C VAL A 32 -3.98 0.51 7.51
N GLY A 33 -4.55 1.39 8.33
CA GLY A 33 -4.09 2.77 8.42
C GLY A 33 -2.61 2.85 8.79
N ARG A 34 -2.19 2.03 9.74
CA ARG A 34 -0.80 1.98 10.17
C ARG A 34 0.12 1.52 9.04
N ARG A 35 -0.29 0.49 8.30
CA ARG A 35 0.52 -0.02 7.18
C ARG A 35 0.62 0.99 6.06
N LEU A 36 -0.45 1.71 5.78
CA LEU A 36 -0.40 2.79 4.80
C LEU A 36 0.57 3.90 5.25
N PHE A 37 0.56 4.23 6.53
CA PHE A 37 1.49 5.20 7.09
C PHE A 37 2.93 4.70 6.96
N ASP A 38 3.17 3.42 7.27
CA ASP A 38 4.49 2.82 7.14
C ASP A 38 5.01 2.91 5.70
N LEU A 39 4.12 2.69 4.72
CA LEU A 39 4.48 2.85 3.31
C LEU A 39 4.90 4.28 3.03
N ALA A 40 4.12 5.25 3.50
CA ALA A 40 4.42 6.66 3.25
C ALA A 40 5.76 7.07 3.87
N ALA A 41 6.14 6.43 4.96
CA ALA A 41 7.39 6.71 5.65
C ALA A 41 8.58 5.95 5.06
N SER A 42 8.36 5.05 4.12
CA SER A 42 9.40 4.19 3.56
C SER A 42 9.89 4.70 2.21
N THR A 43 10.96 4.08 1.71
CA THR A 43 11.39 4.23 0.32
C THR A 43 11.17 2.89 -0.37
N ALA A 44 11.26 2.86 -1.69
CA ALA A 44 11.12 1.60 -2.43
C ALA A 44 12.16 0.57 -1.95
N ALA A 45 13.37 1.01 -1.66
CA ALA A 45 14.44 0.12 -1.21
C ALA A 45 14.24 -0.38 0.21
N SER A 46 13.44 0.31 1.02
CA SER A 46 13.27 -0.04 2.43
C SER A 46 11.94 -0.73 2.74
N LEU A 47 11.13 -1.02 1.74
CA LEU A 47 9.84 -1.66 1.96
C LEU A 47 9.94 -2.97 2.75
N GLU A 48 10.93 -3.77 2.44
CA GLU A 48 11.12 -5.06 3.12
C GLU A 48 11.52 -4.92 4.58
N ARG A 49 11.92 -3.72 5.00
CA ARG A 49 12.30 -3.46 6.39
C ARG A 49 11.11 -3.14 7.27
N ILE A 50 9.95 -2.90 6.67
CA ILE A 50 8.74 -2.70 7.46
C ILE A 50 8.47 -4.00 8.22
N PRO A 51 8.31 -3.96 9.54
CA PRO A 51 8.11 -5.18 10.32
C PRO A 51 6.93 -6.00 9.80
N GLY A 52 7.19 -7.27 9.53
CA GLY A 52 6.16 -8.19 9.03
C GLY A 52 5.86 -8.08 7.55
N ALA A 53 6.55 -7.21 6.82
CA ALA A 53 6.30 -7.04 5.40
C ALA A 53 7.12 -8.01 4.55
N ARG A 54 6.45 -8.57 3.54
CA ARG A 54 7.10 -9.39 2.52
C ARG A 54 6.77 -8.77 1.17
N VAL A 55 7.77 -8.44 0.41
CA VAL A 55 7.60 -7.79 -0.90
C VAL A 55 7.86 -8.80 -2.00
N THR A 56 6.92 -8.91 -2.93
CA THR A 56 7.05 -9.76 -4.10
C THR A 56 7.04 -8.87 -5.33
N ASP A 57 8.05 -9.01 -6.18
CA ASP A 57 8.14 -8.30 -7.45
C ASP A 57 7.42 -9.12 -8.52
N ASN A 58 6.37 -8.55 -9.09
CA ASN A 58 5.54 -9.23 -10.09
C ASN A 58 5.94 -8.86 -11.52
N GLY A 59 6.97 -8.04 -11.68
CA GLY A 59 7.41 -7.56 -12.99
C GLY A 59 6.71 -6.26 -13.38
N ALA A 60 7.26 -5.53 -14.35
CA ALA A 60 6.71 -4.27 -14.84
C ALA A 60 6.45 -3.24 -13.73
N ASP A 61 7.31 -3.22 -12.72
CA ASP A 61 7.21 -2.35 -11.54
C ASP A 61 6.02 -2.67 -10.64
N GLU A 62 5.28 -3.71 -10.92
CA GLU A 62 4.19 -4.15 -10.07
C GLU A 62 4.74 -4.94 -8.88
N ILE A 63 4.26 -4.59 -7.70
CA ILE A 63 4.67 -5.30 -6.49
C ILE A 63 3.45 -5.70 -5.67
N THR A 64 3.65 -6.71 -4.84
CA THR A 64 2.68 -7.12 -3.84
C THR A 64 3.39 -7.08 -2.50
N ILE A 65 2.81 -6.38 -1.54
CA ILE A 65 3.33 -6.33 -0.18
C ILE A 65 2.36 -7.08 0.71
N THR A 66 2.83 -8.17 1.31
CA THR A 66 2.02 -8.98 2.22
C THR A 66 2.51 -8.74 3.63
N PHE A 67 1.62 -8.32 4.51
CA PHE A 67 1.95 -8.09 5.91
C PHE A 67 1.51 -9.27 6.77
N ALA A 68 2.17 -9.41 7.91
CA ALA A 68 1.89 -10.52 8.83
C ALA A 68 0.44 -10.55 9.33
N GLU A 69 -0.23 -9.40 9.32
CA GLU A 69 -1.63 -9.30 9.72
C GLU A 69 -2.61 -9.71 8.62
N SER A 70 -2.12 -10.36 7.58
CA SER A 70 -2.92 -10.78 6.42
C SER A 70 -3.46 -9.62 5.59
N ILE A 71 -2.78 -8.49 5.63
CA ILE A 71 -3.08 -7.35 4.78
C ILE A 71 -2.20 -7.45 3.55
N VAL A 72 -2.81 -7.36 2.37
CA VAL A 72 -2.09 -7.46 1.10
C VAL A 72 -2.33 -6.18 0.30
N ILE A 73 -1.25 -5.52 -0.07
CA ILE A 73 -1.29 -4.30 -0.87
C ILE A 73 -0.64 -4.57 -2.22
N HIS A 74 -1.38 -4.32 -3.28
CA HIS A 74 -0.86 -4.39 -4.64
C HIS A 74 -0.61 -2.98 -5.13
N GLY A 75 0.51 -2.76 -5.77
CA GLY A 75 0.84 -1.43 -6.25
C GLY A 75 1.83 -1.44 -7.40
N VAL A 76 2.01 -0.27 -7.98
CA VAL A 76 2.99 -0.03 -9.04
C VAL A 76 3.97 1.01 -8.51
N LEU A 77 5.24 0.64 -8.46
CA LEU A 77 6.30 1.54 -7.99
C LEU A 77 6.78 2.43 -9.10
N ASN A 78 7.01 3.70 -8.74
CA ASN A 78 7.65 4.65 -9.66
C ASN A 78 7.01 4.63 -11.04
N SER A 79 5.70 4.87 -11.07
CA SER A 79 4.94 4.86 -12.31
C SER A 79 5.61 5.68 -13.40
N LYS A 80 5.26 5.39 -14.64
CA LYS A 80 5.79 6.10 -15.79
C LYS A 80 5.66 7.61 -15.64
N GLU A 81 4.53 8.05 -15.12
CA GLU A 81 4.29 9.48 -14.90
C GLU A 81 5.28 10.07 -13.91
N ALA A 82 5.57 9.36 -12.83
CA ALA A 82 6.54 9.82 -11.85
C ALA A 82 7.93 9.89 -12.46
N ARG A 83 8.29 8.93 -13.30
CA ARG A 83 9.60 8.92 -13.99
C ARG A 83 9.74 10.08 -14.96
N GLU A 84 8.65 10.47 -15.59
CA GLU A 84 8.65 11.57 -16.55
C GLU A 84 8.83 12.93 -15.91
N ARG A 85 8.69 13.03 -14.60
CA ARG A 85 8.94 14.27 -13.88
C ARG A 85 10.43 14.63 -13.85
N GLY A 86 11.27 13.71 -14.28
CA GLY A 86 12.68 13.96 -14.42
C GLY A 86 13.48 13.72 -13.15
N PRO A 87 14.78 14.07 -13.20
CA PRO A 87 15.70 13.70 -12.12
C PRO A 87 15.45 14.39 -10.79
N LEU A 88 14.60 15.40 -10.75
CA LEU A 88 14.28 16.07 -9.50
C LEU A 88 13.21 15.34 -8.69
N ALA A 89 12.62 14.30 -9.27
CA ALA A 89 11.64 13.49 -8.56
C ALA A 89 12.39 12.42 -7.77
N ASP A 90 13.11 12.82 -6.74
CA ASP A 90 13.86 11.89 -5.90
C ASP A 90 12.95 11.09 -4.97
N VAL A 91 11.68 11.45 -4.92
CA VAL A 91 10.73 10.79 -4.03
C VAL A 91 10.16 9.57 -4.72
N ASP A 92 10.31 8.42 -4.09
CA ASP A 92 9.67 7.21 -4.58
C ASP A 92 8.15 7.38 -4.54
N HIS A 93 7.47 6.71 -5.44
CA HIS A 93 6.03 6.81 -5.59
C HIS A 93 5.43 5.43 -5.80
N ILE A 94 4.36 5.15 -5.10
CA ILE A 94 3.59 3.93 -5.30
C ILE A 94 2.13 4.30 -5.59
N VAL A 95 1.58 3.67 -6.62
CA VAL A 95 0.15 3.75 -6.90
C VAL A 95 -0.46 2.45 -6.40
N ILE A 96 -1.29 2.53 -5.39
CA ILE A 96 -1.96 1.36 -4.84
C ILE A 96 -3.12 1.00 -5.76
N THR A 97 -3.06 -0.19 -6.35
CA THR A 97 -4.06 -0.66 -7.29
C THR A 97 -5.09 -1.58 -6.64
N ASN A 98 -4.73 -2.19 -5.53
CA ASN A 98 -5.66 -3.01 -4.78
C ASN A 98 -5.21 -3.15 -3.32
N LEU A 99 -6.17 -3.28 -2.43
CA LEU A 99 -5.93 -3.48 -1.01
C LEU A 99 -6.86 -4.58 -0.56
N ASP A 100 -6.30 -5.63 0.00
CA ASP A 100 -7.07 -6.76 0.45
C ASP A 100 -6.70 -7.14 1.88
N VAL A 101 -7.67 -7.69 2.60
CA VAL A 101 -7.46 -8.20 3.95
C VAL A 101 -7.92 -9.63 3.96
N GLN A 102 -6.98 -10.52 4.12
CA GLN A 102 -7.28 -11.95 4.18
C GLN A 102 -7.52 -12.31 5.62
N LYS A 103 -8.74 -12.64 5.95
CA LYS A 103 -9.07 -12.99 7.31
C LYS A 103 -8.68 -14.42 7.62
N GLY A 104 -7.52 -14.78 7.16
CA GLY A 104 -6.84 -15.93 7.65
C GLY A 104 -7.65 -17.12 8.08
N GLY A 105 -8.59 -17.41 7.43
CA GLY A 105 -9.25 -18.61 7.73
C GLY A 105 -9.78 -18.84 9.09
N ARG A 106 -10.12 -17.98 9.70
CA ARG A 106 -10.75 -18.16 10.66
C ARG A 106 -11.71 -18.71 10.44
N GLY A 107 -11.76 -18.97 10.14
CA GLY A 107 -12.93 -19.71 9.83
C GLY A 107 -13.58 -19.94 10.00
#